data_3cabc1c3f6f71e332e9a6419af40142d
#
_entry.id   3cabc1c3f6f71e332e9a6419af40142d
#
_cell.length_a   1.000
_cell.length_b   1.000
_cell.length_c   1.000
_cell.angle_alpha   90.00
_cell.angle_beta   90.00
_cell.angle_gamma   90.00
#
_symmetry.space_group_name_H-M   'P 1'
#
loop_
_entity.id
_entity.type
_entity.pdbx_description
1 polymer ?
#
loop_
_entity_poly.entity_id
_entity_poly.type
_entity_poly.pdbx_seq_one_letter_code
_entity_poly.pdbx_strand_id
1 'polypeptide(L)'
;ASDVYKRQIYTGRNSQIGQYLPDNLHYVRYDIEDELTWGFLQDCRNLFLVVPKIPRALDHCKEFVYAAKQAGVKKIVKIGSMGSWRVIHNQIDAYIRDCGINCISFDISVLMNNIFTEQYVDGVLLNYRHDTPAPYLDPRVLALAIQQAMRREALLNFNIKATGLYQYSIEDVKRILESNGYPVTSIKTIHNNQLHKNAGMSADQRLMSDISDDYALGIYPKINTDVTRMFGAVHRTLERFVVEDVNYYTKSYEGDRNL
;
A
#
# COMPACT_ATOMS: atom_id res chain seq x y z
N ALA A 1 9.66 -35.29 0.16
CA ALA A 1 9.79 -33.98 0.77
C ALA A 1 8.38 -33.55 1.18
N SER A 2 8.12 -33.55 2.48
CA SER A 2 6.84 -33.09 3.01
C SER A 2 6.64 -31.63 2.62
N ASP A 3 5.67 -31.37 1.81
CA ASP A 3 5.14 -30.05 1.54
C ASP A 3 4.46 -29.60 2.86
N VAL A 4 5.25 -29.00 3.73
CA VAL A 4 4.74 -28.33 4.90
C VAL A 4 3.98 -27.15 4.36
N TYR A 5 2.66 -27.27 4.27
CA TYR A 5 1.75 -26.17 3.98
C TYR A 5 2.11 -25.03 4.93
N LYS A 6 2.79 -24.01 4.39
CA LYS A 6 3.16 -22.82 5.17
C LYS A 6 1.85 -22.18 5.57
N ARG A 7 1.49 -22.31 6.83
CA ARG A 7 0.31 -21.69 7.42
C ARG A 7 0.40 -20.21 7.22
N GLN A 8 -0.59 -19.60 6.58
CA GLN A 8 -0.68 -18.15 6.44
C GLN A 8 -1.66 -17.64 7.48
N ILE A 9 -1.23 -16.66 8.26
CA ILE A 9 -2.07 -15.92 9.18
C ILE A 9 -2.36 -14.58 8.53
N TYR A 10 -3.64 -14.28 8.35
CA TYR A 10 -4.12 -12.96 7.94
C TYR A 10 -4.53 -12.18 9.16
N THR A 11 -4.10 -10.91 9.25
CA THR A 11 -4.37 -10.09 10.43
C THR A 11 -5.02 -8.76 10.06
N GLY A 12 -5.89 -8.26 10.93
CA GLY A 12 -6.55 -6.97 10.73
C GLY A 12 -7.39 -6.57 11.94
N ARG A 13 -7.86 -5.33 11.97
CA ARG A 13 -8.70 -4.80 13.06
C ARG A 13 -10.14 -5.28 12.97
N ASN A 14 -10.65 -5.48 11.76
CA ASN A 14 -12.04 -5.90 11.54
C ASN A 14 -12.16 -7.44 11.53
N SER A 15 -12.72 -7.99 12.61
CA SER A 15 -12.94 -9.44 12.76
C SER A 15 -13.92 -10.04 11.74
N GLN A 16 -14.80 -9.23 11.15
CA GLN A 16 -15.76 -9.70 10.15
C GLN A 16 -15.09 -10.14 8.85
N ILE A 17 -13.90 -9.63 8.53
CA ILE A 17 -13.13 -10.05 7.34
C ILE A 17 -12.82 -11.55 7.38
N GLY A 18 -12.63 -12.12 8.57
CA GLY A 18 -12.31 -13.53 8.74
C GLY A 18 -13.31 -14.50 8.09
N GLN A 19 -14.59 -14.13 8.05
CA GLN A 19 -15.65 -14.97 7.44
C GLN A 19 -15.65 -14.99 5.91
N TYR A 20 -14.89 -14.09 5.27
CA TYR A 20 -14.74 -14.01 3.81
C TYR A 20 -13.42 -14.60 3.32
N LEU A 21 -12.57 -15.08 4.23
CA LEU A 21 -11.29 -15.68 3.85
C LEU A 21 -11.47 -17.14 3.42
N PRO A 22 -10.66 -17.63 2.49
CA PRO A 22 -10.61 -19.06 2.16
C PRO A 22 -10.26 -19.91 3.39
N ASP A 23 -10.79 -21.14 3.47
CA ASP A 23 -10.63 -22.05 4.61
C ASP A 23 -9.16 -22.35 5.01
N ASN A 24 -8.23 -22.17 4.07
CA ASN A 24 -6.79 -22.36 4.30
C ASN A 24 -6.09 -21.13 4.91
N LEU A 25 -6.79 -20.02 5.12
CA LEU A 25 -6.28 -18.83 5.76
C LEU A 25 -6.83 -18.68 7.18
N HIS A 26 -5.95 -18.37 8.11
CA HIS A 26 -6.30 -18.17 9.52
C HIS A 26 -6.38 -16.68 9.79
N TYR A 27 -7.55 -16.19 10.22
CA TYR A 27 -7.69 -14.79 10.64
C TYR A 27 -7.39 -14.64 12.12
N VAL A 28 -6.59 -13.62 12.46
CA VAL A 28 -6.33 -13.21 13.84
C VAL A 28 -6.56 -11.71 13.95
N ARG A 29 -7.32 -11.29 14.95
CA ARG A 29 -7.47 -9.85 15.24
C ARG A 29 -6.10 -9.27 15.58
N TYR A 30 -5.77 -8.16 14.96
CA TYR A 30 -4.53 -7.43 15.17
C TYR A 30 -4.77 -5.93 15.18
N ASP A 31 -4.22 -5.27 16.18
CA ASP A 31 -4.09 -3.83 16.25
C ASP A 31 -2.67 -3.47 16.70
N ILE A 32 -2.00 -2.59 15.96
CA ILE A 32 -0.63 -2.19 16.31
C ILE A 32 -0.54 -1.38 17.60
N GLU A 33 -1.68 -0.78 18.02
CA GLU A 33 -1.80 -0.01 19.26
C GLU A 33 -2.17 -0.88 20.46
N ASP A 34 -2.43 -2.19 20.25
CA ASP A 34 -2.87 -3.14 21.30
C ASP A 34 -1.97 -4.38 21.32
N GLU A 35 -0.96 -4.38 22.19
CA GLU A 35 0.02 -5.46 22.35
C GLU A 35 -0.63 -6.82 22.67
N LEU A 36 -1.80 -6.84 23.29
CA LEU A 36 -2.52 -8.08 23.59
C LEU A 36 -2.94 -8.84 22.32
N THR A 37 -2.95 -8.16 21.17
CA THR A 37 -3.30 -8.76 19.88
C THR A 37 -2.09 -9.34 19.14
N TRP A 38 -0.86 -9.22 19.67
CA TRP A 38 0.37 -9.62 18.97
C TRP A 38 0.80 -11.08 19.18
N GLY A 39 0.01 -11.87 19.91
CA GLY A 39 0.33 -13.27 20.24
C GLY A 39 0.65 -14.16 19.02
N PHE A 40 0.09 -13.85 17.84
CA PHE A 40 0.34 -14.59 16.61
C PHE A 40 1.81 -14.54 16.15
N LEU A 41 2.60 -13.58 16.64
CA LEU A 41 4.01 -13.45 16.30
C LEU A 41 4.82 -14.70 16.64
N GLN A 42 4.42 -15.46 17.67
CA GLN A 42 5.10 -16.69 18.09
C GLN A 42 5.09 -17.77 16.98
N ASP A 43 4.11 -17.72 16.11
CA ASP A 43 3.97 -18.65 14.98
C ASP A 43 4.50 -18.09 13.66
N CYS A 44 5.07 -16.89 13.68
CA CYS A 44 5.50 -16.18 12.48
C CYS A 44 7.01 -16.28 12.24
N ARG A 45 7.42 -16.89 11.12
CA ARG A 45 8.81 -16.79 10.64
C ARG A 45 9.06 -15.55 9.78
N ASN A 46 8.11 -15.24 8.91
CA ASN A 46 8.16 -14.09 8.00
C ASN A 46 6.89 -13.27 8.19
N LEU A 47 7.03 -11.96 8.25
CA LEU A 47 5.94 -11.01 8.46
C LEU A 47 5.84 -10.08 7.27
N PHE A 48 4.60 -9.82 6.79
CA PHE A 48 4.31 -8.70 5.91
C PHE A 48 3.69 -7.58 6.73
N LEU A 49 4.31 -6.40 6.71
CA LEU A 49 3.91 -5.24 7.50
C LEU A 49 3.44 -4.09 6.60
N VAL A 50 2.24 -3.62 6.84
CA VAL A 50 1.75 -2.34 6.34
C VAL A 50 1.81 -1.34 7.48
N VAL A 51 2.57 -0.27 7.30
CA VAL A 51 2.70 0.79 8.32
C VAL A 51 1.39 1.58 8.37
N PRO A 52 0.71 1.64 9.52
CA PRO A 52 -0.55 2.37 9.62
C PRO A 52 -0.33 3.88 9.60
N LYS A 53 -1.31 4.62 9.10
CA LYS A 53 -1.32 6.10 9.08
C LYS A 53 -1.96 6.64 10.36
N ILE A 54 -1.33 6.41 11.49
CA ILE A 54 -1.81 6.83 12.82
C ILE A 54 -0.79 7.75 13.50
N PRO A 55 -1.19 8.55 14.49
CA PRO A 55 -0.26 9.28 15.34
C PRO A 55 0.76 8.31 15.96
N ARG A 56 2.02 8.74 16.11
CA ARG A 56 3.10 7.91 16.68
C ARG A 56 3.36 6.58 15.96
N ALA A 57 3.00 6.48 14.66
CA ALA A 57 3.20 5.25 13.88
C ALA A 57 4.63 4.69 13.96
N LEU A 58 5.65 5.56 14.04
CA LEU A 58 7.04 5.15 14.20
C LEU A 58 7.28 4.42 15.52
N ASP A 59 6.75 4.93 16.62
CA ASP A 59 6.92 4.35 17.96
C ASP A 59 6.22 2.99 18.03
N HIS A 60 4.95 2.94 17.64
CA HIS A 60 4.19 1.68 17.61
C HIS A 60 4.82 0.63 16.70
N CYS A 61 5.35 1.03 15.53
CA CYS A 61 6.07 0.10 14.66
C CYS A 61 7.36 -0.41 15.32
N LYS A 62 8.09 0.42 16.07
CA LYS A 62 9.30 -0.02 16.79
C LYS A 62 8.97 -1.02 17.90
N GLU A 63 7.92 -0.75 18.69
CA GLU A 63 7.43 -1.65 19.73
C GLU A 63 7.03 -3.01 19.14
N PHE A 64 6.25 -2.99 18.06
CA PHE A 64 5.83 -4.19 17.35
C PHE A 64 7.01 -4.98 16.74
N VAL A 65 7.98 -4.29 16.12
CA VAL A 65 9.19 -4.92 15.56
C VAL A 65 10.04 -5.53 16.66
N TYR A 66 10.14 -4.88 17.84
CA TYR A 66 10.83 -5.46 18.99
C TYR A 66 10.16 -6.74 19.47
N ALA A 67 8.83 -6.75 19.59
CA ALA A 67 8.07 -7.96 19.92
C ALA A 67 8.26 -9.06 18.88
N ALA A 68 8.26 -8.71 17.58
CA ALA A 68 8.54 -9.64 16.49
C ALA A 68 9.95 -10.27 16.60
N LYS A 69 10.96 -9.47 16.98
CA LYS A 69 12.31 -9.98 17.26
C LYS A 69 12.28 -10.99 18.40
N GLN A 70 11.64 -10.68 19.53
CA GLN A 70 11.55 -11.57 20.69
C GLN A 70 10.83 -12.88 20.35
N ALA A 71 9.82 -12.82 19.50
CA ALA A 71 9.09 -13.98 18.99
C ALA A 71 9.89 -14.81 17.95
N GLY A 72 11.04 -14.32 17.49
CA GLY A 72 11.92 -15.06 16.59
C GLY A 72 11.63 -14.85 15.10
N VAL A 73 10.87 -13.83 14.72
CA VAL A 73 10.65 -13.44 13.32
C VAL A 73 12.01 -13.19 12.63
N LYS A 74 12.18 -13.75 11.42
CA LYS A 74 13.46 -13.69 10.68
C LYS A 74 13.45 -12.68 9.56
N LYS A 75 12.28 -12.36 9.01
CA LYS A 75 12.13 -11.45 7.88
C LYS A 75 10.87 -10.63 8.04
N ILE A 76 11.00 -9.33 7.75
CA ILE A 76 9.87 -8.41 7.58
C ILE A 76 9.93 -7.87 6.16
N VAL A 77 8.86 -8.12 5.40
CA VAL A 77 8.60 -7.47 4.11
C VAL A 77 7.57 -6.39 4.36
N LYS A 78 7.81 -5.16 3.93
CA LYS A 78 6.87 -4.07 4.17
C LYS A 78 6.63 -3.18 2.96
N ILE A 79 5.53 -2.45 2.98
CA ILE A 79 5.27 -1.36 2.05
C ILE A 79 5.90 -0.09 2.63
N GLY A 80 6.69 0.59 1.80
CA GLY A 80 7.26 1.90 2.03
C GLY A 80 6.59 2.97 1.15
N SER A 81 7.14 4.17 1.15
CA SER A 81 6.68 5.31 0.36
C SER A 81 7.82 5.94 -0.43
N MET A 82 7.53 6.43 -1.63
CA MET A 82 8.48 7.23 -2.43
C MET A 82 8.42 8.73 -2.13
N GLY A 83 7.37 9.21 -1.45
CA GLY A 83 7.18 10.61 -1.09
C GLY A 83 7.80 11.00 0.27
N SER A 84 7.33 12.09 0.86
CA SER A 84 7.82 12.63 2.14
C SER A 84 7.67 11.65 3.30
N TRP A 85 6.67 10.79 3.28
CA TRP A 85 6.52 9.69 4.23
C TRP A 85 7.68 8.69 4.22
N ARG A 86 8.52 8.73 3.20
CA ARG A 86 9.75 7.91 3.12
C ARG A 86 10.65 8.08 4.35
N VAL A 87 10.65 9.25 4.99
CA VAL A 87 11.47 9.50 6.19
C VAL A 87 11.10 8.53 7.31
N ILE A 88 9.80 8.42 7.63
CA ILE A 88 9.30 7.49 8.66
C ILE A 88 9.56 6.04 8.24
N HIS A 89 9.30 5.69 6.99
CA HIS A 89 9.54 4.34 6.49
C HIS A 89 11.01 3.95 6.57
N ASN A 90 11.94 4.85 6.24
CA ASN A 90 13.37 4.59 6.34
C ASN A 90 13.83 4.40 7.80
N GLN A 91 13.24 5.14 8.75
CA GLN A 91 13.54 4.95 10.18
C GLN A 91 13.05 3.58 10.69
N ILE A 92 11.89 3.13 10.23
CA ILE A 92 11.38 1.79 10.53
C ILE A 92 12.29 0.73 9.91
N ASP A 93 12.73 0.90 8.65
CA ASP A 93 13.64 -0.02 7.95
C ASP A 93 14.97 -0.16 8.70
N ALA A 94 15.54 0.97 9.12
CA ALA A 94 16.77 0.97 9.90
C ALA A 94 16.58 0.20 11.21
N TYR A 95 15.50 0.47 11.94
CA TYR A 95 15.22 -0.20 13.20
C TYR A 95 15.02 -1.72 13.05
N ILE A 96 14.33 -2.17 11.98
CA ILE A 96 14.17 -3.59 11.68
C ILE A 96 15.54 -4.25 11.50
N ARG A 97 16.44 -3.62 10.74
CA ARG A 97 17.80 -4.11 10.49
C ARG A 97 18.64 -4.11 11.77
N ASP A 98 18.56 -3.07 12.58
CA ASP A 98 19.26 -2.96 13.88
C ASP A 98 18.78 -4.04 14.87
N CYS A 99 17.53 -4.49 14.76
CA CYS A 99 17.02 -5.64 15.46
C CYS A 99 17.57 -6.99 14.95
N GLY A 100 18.35 -7.01 13.86
CA GLY A 100 18.86 -8.23 13.23
C GLY A 100 17.83 -8.99 12.41
N ILE A 101 16.71 -8.36 12.07
CA ILE A 101 15.67 -8.94 11.22
C ILE A 101 15.94 -8.52 9.77
N ASN A 102 15.83 -9.45 8.82
CA ASN A 102 15.94 -9.14 7.41
C ASN A 102 14.78 -8.22 6.96
N CYS A 103 15.10 -7.02 6.48
CA CYS A 103 14.14 -6.02 6.03
C CYS A 103 14.11 -5.91 4.51
N ILE A 104 12.95 -6.15 3.90
CA ILE A 104 12.69 -5.87 2.50
C ILE A 104 11.57 -4.83 2.42
N SER A 105 11.87 -3.66 1.88
CA SER A 105 10.92 -2.57 1.72
C SER A 105 10.54 -2.38 0.25
N PHE A 106 9.25 -2.32 -0.05
CA PHE A 106 8.73 -1.91 -1.35
C PHE A 106 8.30 -0.44 -1.26
N ASP A 107 9.16 0.46 -1.73
CA ASP A 107 8.81 1.87 -1.86
C ASP A 107 7.89 2.03 -3.06
N ILE A 108 6.61 2.22 -2.80
CA ILE A 108 5.57 2.22 -3.83
C ILE A 108 5.26 3.62 -4.36
N SER A 109 4.86 3.67 -5.64
CA SER A 109 4.16 4.80 -6.24
C SER A 109 2.66 4.74 -5.91
N VAL A 110 1.86 5.54 -6.59
CA VAL A 110 0.40 5.49 -6.49
C VAL A 110 -0.14 4.17 -7.06
N LEU A 111 -1.10 3.56 -6.38
CA LEU A 111 -1.75 2.32 -6.83
C LEU A 111 -2.93 2.62 -7.76
N MET A 112 -3.20 1.73 -8.72
CA MET A 112 -4.30 1.87 -9.68
C MET A 112 -5.67 1.90 -8.99
N ASN A 113 -5.86 1.11 -7.94
CA ASN A 113 -7.11 1.11 -7.18
C ASN A 113 -7.40 2.43 -6.45
N ASN A 114 -6.37 3.25 -6.14
CA ASN A 114 -6.57 4.54 -5.51
C ASN A 114 -7.44 5.49 -6.37
N ILE A 115 -7.53 5.22 -7.68
CA ILE A 115 -8.46 5.97 -8.54
C ILE A 115 -9.89 5.82 -8.03
N PHE A 116 -10.33 4.61 -7.70
CA PHE A 116 -11.71 4.35 -7.27
C PHE A 116 -11.91 4.54 -5.76
N THR A 117 -10.87 4.41 -4.97
CA THR A 117 -10.96 4.53 -3.51
C THR A 117 -10.79 5.96 -3.01
N GLU A 118 -10.05 6.80 -3.76
CA GLU A 118 -9.61 8.10 -3.27
C GLU A 118 -9.80 9.25 -4.28
N GLN A 119 -9.76 8.97 -5.58
CA GLN A 119 -9.71 10.03 -6.59
C GLN A 119 -11.03 10.24 -7.32
N TYR A 120 -11.80 9.20 -7.62
CA TYR A 120 -13.07 9.30 -8.36
C TYR A 120 -14.25 9.21 -7.40
N VAL A 121 -14.94 10.34 -7.19
CA VAL A 121 -16.05 10.46 -6.24
C VAL A 121 -17.23 11.15 -6.95
N ASP A 122 -18.35 10.45 -7.08
CA ASP A 122 -19.60 10.97 -7.65
C ASP A 122 -19.42 11.73 -8.98
N GLY A 123 -18.61 11.18 -9.88
CA GLY A 123 -18.31 11.77 -11.18
C GLY A 123 -17.28 12.91 -11.15
N VAL A 124 -16.74 13.25 -9.99
CA VAL A 124 -15.66 14.23 -9.86
C VAL A 124 -14.34 13.50 -9.73
N LEU A 125 -13.37 13.86 -10.57
CA LEU A 125 -12.01 13.31 -10.49
C LEU A 125 -11.10 14.29 -9.73
N LEU A 126 -10.63 13.87 -8.56
CA LEU A 126 -9.74 14.66 -7.69
C LEU A 126 -8.29 14.56 -8.19
N ASN A 127 -7.69 15.71 -8.47
CA ASN A 127 -6.30 15.80 -8.90
C ASN A 127 -5.40 16.34 -7.79
N TYR A 128 -4.64 15.45 -7.16
CA TYR A 128 -3.65 15.79 -6.12
C TYR A 128 -2.24 16.01 -6.70
N ARG A 129 -2.03 15.78 -7.99
CA ARG A 129 -0.71 15.74 -8.62
C ARG A 129 -0.44 16.94 -9.53
N HIS A 130 -1.34 17.90 -9.53
CA HIS A 130 -1.32 19.01 -10.51
C HIS A 130 -1.23 18.43 -11.94
N ASP A 131 -0.33 18.92 -12.77
CA ASP A 131 -0.17 18.46 -14.15
C ASP A 131 0.88 17.35 -14.33
N THR A 132 1.40 16.79 -13.21
CA THR A 132 2.46 15.80 -13.27
C THR A 132 1.90 14.40 -13.50
N PRO A 133 2.33 13.69 -14.55
CA PRO A 133 1.94 12.29 -14.77
C PRO A 133 2.50 11.38 -13.67
N ALA A 134 1.76 10.32 -13.33
CA ALA A 134 2.20 9.35 -12.33
C ALA A 134 2.27 7.92 -12.87
N PRO A 135 3.26 7.13 -12.43
CA PRO A 135 3.39 5.73 -12.79
C PRO A 135 2.54 4.86 -11.86
N TYR A 136 1.25 4.71 -12.19
CA TYR A 136 0.33 3.88 -11.41
C TYR A 136 0.75 2.42 -11.40
N LEU A 137 0.86 1.86 -10.21
CA LEU A 137 1.22 0.46 -9.98
C LEU A 137 -0.03 -0.41 -9.79
N ASP A 138 -0.14 -1.48 -10.54
CA ASP A 138 -1.16 -2.50 -10.31
C ASP A 138 -0.93 -3.20 -8.95
N PRO A 139 -1.91 -3.18 -8.03
CA PRO A 139 -1.78 -3.83 -6.72
C PRO A 139 -1.53 -5.35 -6.81
N ARG A 140 -1.96 -6.03 -7.88
CA ARG A 140 -1.67 -7.46 -8.08
C ARG A 140 -0.21 -7.70 -8.40
N VAL A 141 0.40 -6.83 -9.21
CA VAL A 141 1.84 -6.89 -9.51
C VAL A 141 2.65 -6.72 -8.22
N LEU A 142 2.25 -5.76 -7.37
CA LEU A 142 2.86 -5.56 -6.06
C LEU A 142 2.67 -6.79 -5.17
N ALA A 143 1.47 -7.35 -5.09
CA ALA A 143 1.18 -8.52 -4.26
C ALA A 143 2.01 -9.75 -4.66
N LEU A 144 2.16 -10.01 -5.97
CA LEU A 144 3.01 -11.09 -6.49
C LEU A 144 4.49 -10.87 -6.15
N ALA A 145 4.98 -9.65 -6.25
CA ALA A 145 6.36 -9.31 -5.89
C ALA A 145 6.61 -9.49 -4.39
N ILE A 146 5.69 -9.05 -3.53
CA ILE A 146 5.74 -9.24 -2.09
C ILE A 146 5.74 -10.73 -1.75
N GLN A 147 4.84 -11.52 -2.34
CA GLN A 147 4.78 -12.95 -2.12
C GLN A 147 6.10 -13.65 -2.46
N GLN A 148 6.72 -13.27 -3.59
CA GLN A 148 8.02 -13.82 -3.96
C GLN A 148 9.13 -13.36 -3.00
N ALA A 149 9.13 -12.11 -2.55
CA ALA A 149 10.10 -11.59 -1.58
C ALA A 149 9.99 -12.32 -0.23
N MET A 150 8.76 -12.63 0.22
CA MET A 150 8.51 -13.43 1.42
C MET A 150 9.14 -14.83 1.34
N ARG A 151 9.15 -15.44 0.15
CA ARG A 151 9.65 -16.82 -0.08
C ARG A 151 11.15 -16.88 -0.35
N ARG A 152 11.76 -15.83 -0.92
CA ARG A 152 13.19 -15.83 -1.30
C ARG A 152 14.08 -15.60 -0.10
N GLU A 153 14.68 -16.65 0.46
CA GLU A 153 15.56 -16.55 1.63
C GLU A 153 16.84 -15.75 1.35
N ALA A 154 17.37 -15.87 0.13
CA ALA A 154 18.60 -15.17 -0.29
C ALA A 154 18.43 -13.64 -0.48
N LEU A 155 17.19 -13.14 -0.51
CA LEU A 155 16.94 -11.70 -0.62
C LEU A 155 17.03 -11.06 0.77
N LEU A 156 18.07 -10.27 1.00
CA LEU A 156 18.40 -9.71 2.32
C LEU A 156 18.53 -8.18 2.24
N ASN A 157 17.85 -7.50 3.17
CA ASN A 157 18.01 -6.06 3.44
C ASN A 157 17.96 -5.18 2.17
N PHE A 158 16.87 -5.24 1.42
CA PHE A 158 16.74 -4.58 0.14
C PHE A 158 15.58 -3.58 0.10
N ASN A 159 15.81 -2.41 -0.49
CA ASN A 159 14.75 -1.45 -0.80
C ASN A 159 14.48 -1.51 -2.29
N ILE A 160 13.24 -1.83 -2.66
CA ILE A 160 12.76 -2.06 -4.02
C ILE A 160 11.83 -0.92 -4.38
N LYS A 161 12.15 -0.20 -5.45
CA LYS A 161 11.24 0.81 -5.98
C LYS A 161 10.16 0.15 -6.83
N ALA A 162 8.92 0.28 -6.39
CA ALA A 162 7.78 -0.37 -7.04
C ALA A 162 6.86 0.66 -7.70
N THR A 163 6.96 0.76 -9.03
CA THR A 163 6.14 1.65 -9.86
C THR A 163 5.50 0.87 -11.00
N GLY A 164 4.44 1.44 -11.59
CA GLY A 164 4.00 1.03 -12.92
C GLY A 164 5.06 1.38 -13.98
N LEU A 165 4.93 0.80 -15.16
CA LEU A 165 5.81 1.06 -16.31
C LEU A 165 5.26 2.12 -17.26
N TYR A 166 4.05 2.60 -17.00
CA TYR A 166 3.37 3.63 -17.78
C TYR A 166 3.03 4.81 -16.88
N GLN A 167 3.22 6.03 -17.40
CA GLN A 167 2.81 7.25 -16.71
C GLN A 167 1.50 7.74 -17.30
N TYR A 168 0.59 8.20 -16.44
CA TYR A 168 -0.71 8.73 -16.81
C TYR A 168 -0.90 10.13 -16.22
N SER A 169 -1.22 11.08 -17.07
CA SER A 169 -1.72 12.38 -16.64
C SER A 169 -3.14 12.24 -16.08
N ILE A 170 -3.66 13.29 -15.45
CA ILE A 170 -5.04 13.27 -14.97
C ILE A 170 -6.05 13.19 -16.14
N GLU A 171 -5.71 13.78 -17.26
CA GLU A 171 -6.52 13.73 -18.48
C GLU A 171 -6.53 12.32 -19.10
N ASP A 172 -5.41 11.59 -19.03
CA ASP A 172 -5.39 10.17 -19.42
C ASP A 172 -6.30 9.35 -18.54
N VAL A 173 -6.26 9.56 -17.21
CA VAL A 173 -7.14 8.87 -16.27
C VAL A 173 -8.61 9.18 -16.59
N LYS A 174 -8.96 10.46 -16.81
CA LYS A 174 -10.30 10.88 -17.22
C LYS A 174 -10.75 10.13 -18.47
N ARG A 175 -9.96 10.20 -19.55
CA ARG A 175 -10.27 9.54 -20.82
C ARG A 175 -10.50 8.04 -20.68
N ILE A 176 -9.65 7.36 -19.87
CA ILE A 176 -9.78 5.93 -19.61
C ILE A 176 -11.06 5.63 -18.85
N LEU A 177 -11.41 6.40 -17.82
CA LEU A 177 -12.65 6.25 -17.08
C LEU A 177 -13.87 6.42 -17.97
N GLU A 178 -13.96 7.51 -18.74
CA GLU A 178 -15.07 7.81 -19.64
C GLU A 178 -15.27 6.73 -20.71
N SER A 179 -14.17 6.23 -21.29
CA SER A 179 -14.20 5.16 -22.29
C SER A 179 -14.69 3.82 -21.73
N ASN A 180 -14.72 3.67 -20.40
CA ASN A 180 -15.17 2.46 -19.71
C ASN A 180 -16.46 2.65 -18.90
N GLY A 181 -17.23 3.69 -19.20
CA GLY A 181 -18.57 3.89 -18.63
C GLY A 181 -18.59 4.60 -17.27
N TYR A 182 -17.48 5.22 -16.86
CA TYR A 182 -17.39 6.06 -15.65
C TYR A 182 -17.38 7.54 -16.05
N PRO A 183 -18.52 8.23 -16.06
CA PRO A 183 -18.61 9.62 -16.52
C PRO A 183 -17.84 10.55 -15.59
N VAL A 184 -16.95 11.38 -16.15
CA VAL A 184 -16.21 12.40 -15.39
C VAL A 184 -16.79 13.77 -15.71
N THR A 185 -17.61 14.29 -14.82
CA THR A 185 -18.28 15.60 -14.98
C THR A 185 -17.32 16.77 -14.79
N SER A 186 -16.30 16.61 -13.95
CA SER A 186 -15.28 17.64 -13.71
C SER A 186 -14.00 17.03 -13.14
N ILE A 187 -12.89 17.76 -13.34
CA ILE A 187 -11.63 17.54 -12.63
C ILE A 187 -11.48 18.65 -11.59
N LYS A 188 -11.27 18.29 -10.33
CA LYS A 188 -11.02 19.23 -9.24
C LYS A 188 -9.59 19.10 -8.76
N THR A 189 -8.74 20.08 -9.07
CA THR A 189 -7.39 20.14 -8.53
C THR A 189 -7.45 20.56 -7.06
N ILE A 190 -6.82 19.76 -6.22
CA ILE A 190 -6.75 20.00 -4.80
C ILE A 190 -5.42 20.70 -4.50
N HIS A 191 -5.52 21.94 -4.04
CA HIS A 191 -4.37 22.74 -3.62
C HIS A 191 -4.19 22.64 -2.11
N ASN A 192 -2.97 22.54 -1.67
CA ASN A 192 -2.59 22.42 -0.27
C ASN A 192 -3.24 23.47 0.65
N ASN A 193 -3.32 24.71 0.19
CA ASN A 193 -3.95 25.81 0.95
C ASN A 193 -5.42 25.56 1.35
N GLN A 194 -6.09 24.64 0.67
CA GLN A 194 -7.48 24.28 0.97
C GLN A 194 -7.58 23.15 2.01
N LEU A 195 -6.52 22.34 2.13
CA LEU A 195 -6.48 21.17 3.01
C LEU A 195 -5.94 21.49 4.41
N HIS A 196 -4.95 22.36 4.53
CA HIS A 196 -4.35 22.71 5.85
C HIS A 196 -5.24 23.52 6.81
N LYS A 197 -6.37 24.01 6.35
CA LYS A 197 -7.24 24.88 7.18
C LYS A 197 -8.24 24.15 8.06
N ASN A 198 -8.40 22.83 7.94
CA ASN A 198 -9.41 22.08 8.69
C ASN A 198 -8.78 21.15 9.73
N ALA A 199 -8.90 21.52 11.00
CA ALA A 199 -8.48 20.67 12.14
C ALA A 199 -9.22 19.29 12.22
N GLY A 200 -10.24 19.07 11.37
CA GLY A 200 -11.04 17.85 11.31
C GLY A 200 -10.70 16.89 10.15
N MET A 201 -9.57 17.05 9.48
CA MET A 201 -9.20 16.17 8.36
C MET A 201 -8.99 14.72 8.78
N SER A 202 -9.55 13.78 8.00
CA SER A 202 -9.24 12.35 8.14
C SER A 202 -7.75 12.07 7.85
N ALA A 203 -7.27 10.89 8.29
CA ALA A 203 -5.89 10.47 8.00
C ALA A 203 -5.61 10.40 6.48
N ASP A 204 -6.60 9.97 5.70
CA ASP A 204 -6.49 9.88 4.23
C ASP A 204 -6.43 11.26 3.56
N GLN A 205 -7.23 12.21 4.03
CA GLN A 205 -7.17 13.60 3.55
C GLN A 205 -5.81 14.24 3.84
N ARG A 206 -5.22 13.98 4.99
CA ARG A 206 -3.85 14.45 5.33
C ARG A 206 -2.81 13.84 4.40
N LEU A 207 -2.90 12.53 4.15
CA LEU A 207 -1.99 11.88 3.21
C LEU A 207 -2.10 12.49 1.80
N MET A 208 -3.32 12.74 1.31
CA MET A 208 -3.51 13.35 -0.01
C MET A 208 -2.94 14.78 -0.05
N SER A 209 -3.02 15.51 1.06
CA SER A 209 -2.35 16.80 1.22
C SER A 209 -0.83 16.67 1.07
N ASP A 210 -0.22 15.73 1.80
CA ASP A 210 1.23 15.51 1.76
C ASP A 210 1.68 15.07 0.35
N ILE A 211 0.88 14.25 -0.34
CA ILE A 211 1.14 13.87 -1.73
C ILE A 211 1.08 15.11 -2.64
N SER A 212 0.09 15.97 -2.48
CA SER A 212 -0.02 17.21 -3.26
C SER A 212 1.20 18.12 -3.05
N ASP A 213 1.69 18.24 -1.81
CA ASP A 213 2.90 18.98 -1.49
C ASP A 213 4.14 18.39 -2.15
N ASP A 214 4.30 17.05 -2.07
CA ASP A 214 5.40 16.35 -2.70
C ASP A 214 5.45 16.63 -4.20
N TYR A 215 4.30 16.59 -4.89
CA TYR A 215 4.24 16.91 -6.32
C TYR A 215 4.54 18.36 -6.62
N ALA A 216 4.05 19.29 -5.81
CA ALA A 216 4.33 20.73 -5.95
C ALA A 216 5.83 21.04 -5.78
N LEU A 217 6.53 20.27 -4.94
CA LEU A 217 7.97 20.35 -4.71
C LEU A 217 8.83 19.55 -5.71
N GLY A 218 8.21 18.90 -6.69
CA GLY A 218 8.90 18.04 -7.64
C GLY A 218 9.35 16.70 -7.07
N ILE A 219 8.82 16.31 -5.91
CA ILE A 219 9.08 15.03 -5.26
C ILE A 219 8.00 14.04 -5.70
N TYR A 220 8.23 13.38 -6.82
CA TYR A 220 7.27 12.42 -7.36
C TYR A 220 7.96 11.16 -7.90
N PRO A 221 7.23 10.03 -7.91
CA PRO A 221 7.78 8.77 -8.40
C PRO A 221 8.11 8.86 -9.89
N LYS A 222 9.33 8.44 -10.24
CA LYS A 222 9.71 8.18 -11.63
C LYS A 222 9.60 6.70 -11.92
N ILE A 223 9.35 6.33 -13.18
CA ILE A 223 9.31 4.92 -13.61
C ILE A 223 10.57 4.20 -13.14
N ASN A 224 10.36 3.02 -12.54
CA ASN A 224 11.43 2.13 -12.10
C ASN A 224 11.11 0.69 -12.53
N THR A 225 12.14 -0.07 -12.86
CA THR A 225 12.01 -1.44 -13.37
C THR A 225 12.41 -2.52 -12.35
N ASP A 226 12.66 -2.17 -11.10
CA ASP A 226 13.13 -3.13 -10.09
C ASP A 226 12.19 -4.33 -9.95
N VAL A 227 10.87 -4.08 -9.89
CA VAL A 227 9.87 -5.15 -9.73
C VAL A 227 9.90 -6.11 -10.93
N THR A 228 9.97 -5.60 -12.15
CA THR A 228 10.11 -6.42 -13.36
C THR A 228 11.40 -7.21 -13.35
N ARG A 229 12.53 -6.52 -13.10
CA ARG A 229 13.86 -7.11 -13.15
C ARG A 229 14.08 -8.17 -12.07
N MET A 230 13.61 -7.92 -10.85
CA MET A 230 13.86 -8.81 -9.71
C MET A 230 12.85 -9.96 -9.64
N PHE A 231 11.62 -9.75 -10.07
CA PHE A 231 10.52 -10.70 -9.87
C PHE A 231 9.89 -11.19 -11.17
N GLY A 232 10.32 -10.69 -12.32
CA GLY A 232 9.74 -11.06 -13.61
C GLY A 232 8.29 -10.62 -13.76
N ALA A 233 7.89 -9.57 -13.04
CA ALA A 233 6.51 -9.13 -13.02
C ALA A 233 6.07 -8.54 -14.36
N VAL A 234 4.90 -8.94 -14.83
CA VAL A 234 4.26 -8.40 -16.04
C VAL A 234 3.27 -7.32 -15.61
N HIS A 235 3.55 -6.09 -16.02
CA HIS A 235 2.69 -4.95 -15.71
C HIS A 235 1.52 -4.86 -16.67
N ARG A 236 0.37 -4.48 -16.14
CA ARG A 236 -0.82 -4.13 -16.94
C ARG A 236 -0.92 -2.63 -17.13
N THR A 237 -1.60 -2.22 -18.19
CA THR A 237 -1.98 -0.82 -18.39
C THR A 237 -3.16 -0.45 -17.48
N LEU A 238 -3.39 0.84 -17.27
CA LEU A 238 -4.52 1.33 -16.50
C LEU A 238 -5.85 1.00 -17.19
N GLU A 239 -5.91 1.07 -18.51
CA GLU A 239 -7.09 0.68 -19.29
C GLU A 239 -7.50 -0.77 -18.99
N ARG A 240 -6.53 -1.67 -19.02
CA ARG A 240 -6.78 -3.08 -18.74
C ARG A 240 -7.21 -3.31 -17.30
N PHE A 241 -6.62 -2.59 -16.35
CA PHE A 241 -7.02 -2.64 -14.95
C PHE A 241 -8.47 -2.18 -14.77
N VAL A 242 -8.87 -1.06 -15.39
CA VAL A 242 -10.23 -0.55 -15.29
C VAL A 242 -11.25 -1.55 -15.87
N VAL A 243 -10.94 -2.20 -16.99
CA VAL A 243 -11.84 -3.20 -17.60
C VAL A 243 -12.00 -4.46 -16.73
N GLU A 244 -10.90 -4.98 -16.20
CA GLU A 244 -10.87 -6.30 -15.55
C GLU A 244 -11.25 -6.25 -14.06
N ASP A 245 -10.93 -5.17 -13.36
CA ASP A 245 -10.89 -5.17 -11.90
C ASP A 245 -11.83 -4.18 -11.21
N VAL A 246 -12.39 -3.23 -11.95
CA VAL A 246 -13.28 -2.21 -11.38
C VAL A 246 -14.41 -2.82 -10.56
N ASN A 247 -15.08 -3.84 -11.07
CA ASN A 247 -16.17 -4.50 -10.36
C ASN A 247 -15.77 -5.13 -9.01
N TYR A 248 -14.50 -5.48 -8.85
CA TYR A 248 -13.99 -6.02 -7.59
C TYR A 248 -13.84 -4.91 -6.54
N TYR A 249 -13.29 -3.76 -6.93
CA TYR A 249 -13.03 -2.67 -6.00
C TYR A 249 -14.26 -1.80 -5.71
N THR A 250 -15.19 -1.65 -6.64
CA THR A 250 -16.41 -0.87 -6.42
C THR A 250 -17.42 -1.60 -5.53
N LYS A 251 -17.55 -2.91 -5.65
CA LYS A 251 -18.47 -3.72 -4.82
C LYS A 251 -18.03 -3.86 -3.38
N SER A 252 -16.73 -3.94 -3.11
CA SER A 252 -16.20 -4.02 -1.74
C SER A 252 -16.33 -2.70 -0.98
N TYR A 253 -16.34 -1.56 -1.69
CA TYR A 253 -16.42 -0.23 -1.07
C TYR A 253 -17.84 0.20 -0.72
N GLU A 254 -18.87 -0.29 -1.40
CA GLU A 254 -20.27 -0.04 -1.01
C GLU A 254 -20.62 -0.71 0.31
N GLY A 255 -19.95 -1.83 0.66
CA GLY A 255 -20.08 -2.49 1.96
C GLY A 255 -19.45 -1.73 3.12
N ASP A 256 -18.31 -1.06 2.89
CA ASP A 256 -17.54 -0.37 3.95
C ASP A 256 -18.04 1.05 4.27
N ARG A 257 -18.84 1.69 3.40
CA ARG A 257 -19.44 3.01 3.69
C ARG A 257 -20.64 2.93 4.63
N ASN A 258 -21.16 1.74 4.88
CA ASN A 258 -22.30 1.49 5.77
C ASN A 258 -21.90 0.85 7.12
N LEU A 259 -20.61 0.82 7.45
CA LEU A 259 -20.04 0.39 8.72
C LEU A 259 -19.24 1.53 9.35
#